data_c78919dbae94f892de9f8ac0fc626087
#
_entry.id   c78919dbae94f892de9f8ac0fc626087
#
_cell.length_a   1.000
_cell.length_b   1.000
_cell.length_c   1.000
_cell.angle_alpha   90.00
_cell.angle_beta   90.00
_cell.angle_gamma   90.00
#
_symmetry.space_group_name_H-M   'P 1'
#
loop_
_entity.id
_entity.type
_entity.pdbx_description
1 polymer ?
#
loop_
_entity_poly.entity_id
_entity_poly.type
_entity_poly.pdbx_seq_one_letter_code
_entity_poly.pdbx_strand_id
1 'polypeptide(L)'
;TTAIGEGLAIPHACNAGVASLGLAALTLTRGLDWGAADGKLVDMIFMVAVPPDRQSDHLLILARLVNLLSDHRLTEKLRMADTREAFIRILNQTEAAIFA
;
A
#
# COMPACT_ATOMS: atom_id res chain seq x y z
N THR A 1 -3.38 9.06 11.38
CA THR A 1 -3.80 7.76 10.88
C THR A 1 -3.07 7.40 9.60
N THR A 2 -2.93 6.11 9.33
CA THR A 2 -2.36 5.62 8.08
C THR A 2 -3.41 5.39 6.99
N ALA A 3 -4.67 5.60 7.29
CA ALA A 3 -5.73 5.58 6.28
C ALA A 3 -5.65 6.86 5.43
N ILE A 4 -5.63 6.68 4.11
CA ILE A 4 -5.48 7.79 3.17
C ILE A 4 -6.79 8.13 2.44
N GLY A 5 -7.90 7.49 2.83
CA GLY A 5 -9.19 7.65 2.20
C GLY A 5 -9.44 6.66 1.07
N GLU A 6 -10.65 6.66 0.55
CA GLU A 6 -11.08 5.80 -0.56
C GLU A 6 -10.91 4.30 -0.28
N GLY A 7 -10.98 3.90 0.99
CA GLY A 7 -10.85 2.51 1.38
C GLY A 7 -9.41 2.00 1.46
N LEU A 8 -8.43 2.90 1.47
CA LEU A 8 -7.01 2.55 1.43
C LEU A 8 -6.31 2.89 2.75
N ALA A 9 -5.40 2.04 3.18
CA ALA A 9 -4.49 2.32 4.28
C ALA A 9 -3.07 1.93 3.90
N ILE A 10 -2.09 2.70 4.39
CA ILE A 10 -0.68 2.47 4.13
C ILE A 10 0.07 2.45 5.46
N PRO A 11 -0.09 1.38 6.27
CA PRO A 11 0.72 1.23 7.46
C PRO A 11 2.18 1.03 7.07
N HIS A 12 3.07 1.54 7.92
CA HIS A 12 4.49 1.44 7.66
C HIS A 12 5.23 1.14 8.96
N ALA A 13 6.36 0.48 8.83
CA ALA A 13 7.20 0.13 9.96
C ALA A 13 8.67 0.33 9.59
N CYS A 14 9.41 0.93 10.52
CA CYS A 14 10.86 1.03 10.46
C CYS A 14 11.41 0.30 11.66
N ASN A 15 12.13 -0.79 11.45
CA ASN A 15 12.57 -1.66 12.56
C ASN A 15 13.85 -2.38 12.18
N ALA A 16 14.69 -2.63 13.17
CA ALA A 16 15.95 -3.34 13.01
C ALA A 16 15.79 -4.77 12.48
N GLY A 17 14.59 -5.36 12.63
CA GLY A 17 14.29 -6.66 12.08
C GLY A 17 14.02 -6.67 10.58
N VAL A 18 13.96 -5.49 9.95
CA VAL A 18 13.74 -5.37 8.51
C VAL A 18 15.08 -5.32 7.80
N ALA A 19 15.38 -6.33 6.98
CA ALA A 19 16.66 -6.44 6.28
C ALA A 19 16.72 -5.59 5.01
N SER A 20 15.58 -5.42 4.32
CA SER A 20 15.50 -4.62 3.09
C SER A 20 14.13 -3.97 2.96
N LEU A 21 14.03 -2.95 2.11
CA LEU A 21 12.74 -2.34 1.80
C LEU A 21 11.78 -3.38 1.25
N GLY A 22 10.55 -3.36 1.73
CA GLY A 22 9.53 -4.29 1.29
C GLY A 22 8.16 -3.64 1.20
N LEU A 23 7.33 -4.19 0.33
CA LEU A 23 5.94 -3.81 0.16
C LEU A 23 5.09 -5.07 0.20
N ALA A 24 4.09 -5.09 1.06
CA ALA A 24 3.09 -6.15 1.11
C ALA A 24 1.71 -5.55 0.95
N ALA A 25 0.80 -6.30 0.34
CA ALA A 25 -0.55 -5.83 0.12
C ALA A 25 -1.56 -6.87 0.57
N LEU A 26 -2.71 -6.38 0.99
CA LEU A 26 -3.80 -7.19 1.49
C LEU A 26 -5.11 -6.57 1.06
N THR A 27 -6.02 -7.40 0.51
CA THR A 27 -7.41 -7.01 0.28
C THR A 27 -8.30 -7.72 1.28
N LEU A 28 -9.37 -7.04 1.69
CA LEU A 28 -10.33 -7.55 2.64
C LEU A 28 -11.69 -7.68 1.98
N THR A 29 -12.37 -8.80 2.19
CA THR A 29 -13.76 -8.98 1.72
C THR A 29 -14.73 -8.10 2.48
N ARG A 30 -14.41 -7.78 3.73
CA ARG A 30 -15.13 -6.80 4.54
C ARG A 30 -14.18 -5.70 4.96
N GLY A 31 -14.60 -4.47 4.75
CA GLY A 31 -13.82 -3.32 5.19
C GLY A 31 -13.70 -3.25 6.70
N LEU A 32 -12.60 -2.66 7.15
CA LEU A 32 -12.33 -2.39 8.56
C LEU A 32 -12.47 -0.91 8.86
N ASP A 33 -12.99 -0.60 10.04
CA ASP A 33 -12.98 0.77 10.54
C ASP A 33 -11.56 1.12 10.98
N TRP A 34 -10.90 1.94 10.17
CA TRP A 34 -9.52 2.37 10.41
C TRP A 34 -9.46 3.78 11.01
N GLY A 35 -10.63 4.41 11.20
CA GLY A 35 -10.69 5.80 11.65
C GLY A 35 -10.33 6.78 10.55
N ALA A 36 -10.61 6.44 9.29
CA ALA A 36 -10.31 7.30 8.15
C ALA A 36 -11.11 8.61 8.21
N ALA A 37 -10.50 9.71 7.77
CA ALA A 37 -11.11 11.03 7.80
C ALA A 37 -12.38 11.11 6.93
N ASP A 38 -12.45 10.33 5.86
CA ASP A 38 -13.63 10.30 4.98
C ASP A 38 -14.74 9.35 5.47
N GLY A 39 -14.54 8.70 6.61
CA GLY A 39 -15.50 7.77 7.19
C GLY A 39 -15.67 6.45 6.45
N LYS A 40 -14.92 6.22 5.38
CA LYS A 40 -15.00 4.96 4.63
C LYS A 40 -14.24 3.85 5.31
N LEU A 41 -14.76 2.63 5.22
CA LEU A 41 -14.06 1.44 5.69
C LEU A 41 -12.88 1.14 4.78
N VAL A 42 -11.80 0.62 5.37
CA VAL A 42 -10.60 0.23 4.63
C VAL A 42 -10.73 -1.21 4.17
N ASP A 43 -10.60 -1.44 2.88
CA ASP A 43 -10.67 -2.78 2.26
C ASP A 43 -9.35 -3.18 1.57
N MET A 44 -8.40 -2.27 1.47
CA MET A 44 -7.13 -2.55 0.82
C MET A 44 -5.99 -1.90 1.60
N ILE A 45 -5.00 -2.69 1.94
CA ILE A 45 -3.89 -2.28 2.81
C ILE A 45 -2.58 -2.53 2.10
N PHE A 46 -1.73 -1.52 2.08
CA PHE A 46 -0.35 -1.62 1.57
C PHE A 46 0.60 -1.33 2.72
N MET A 47 1.35 -2.33 3.16
CA MET A 47 2.32 -2.17 4.24
C MET A 47 3.71 -1.96 3.66
N VAL A 48 4.38 -0.90 4.12
CA VAL A 48 5.77 -0.60 3.75
C VAL A 48 6.67 -0.91 4.94
N ALA A 49 7.66 -1.77 4.71
CA ALA A 49 8.67 -2.10 5.73
C ALA A 49 10.02 -1.50 5.33
N VAL A 50 10.65 -0.81 6.25
CA VAL A 50 11.85 -0.01 5.99
C VAL A 50 12.94 -0.36 7.01
N PRO A 51 14.17 -0.69 6.55
CA PRO A 51 15.32 -0.82 7.45
C PRO A 51 15.67 0.53 8.08
N PRO A 52 16.26 0.54 9.30
CA PRO A 52 16.60 1.79 9.97
C PRO A 52 17.57 2.70 9.20
N ASP A 53 18.43 2.12 8.39
CA ASP A 53 19.43 2.86 7.57
C ASP A 53 18.85 3.44 6.27
N ARG A 54 17.58 3.19 5.99
CA ARG A 54 16.89 3.62 4.78
C ARG A 54 15.70 4.55 5.07
N GLN A 55 15.73 5.26 6.21
CA GLN A 55 14.60 6.12 6.61
C GLN A 55 14.33 7.27 5.64
N SER A 56 15.39 7.82 5.01
CA SER A 56 15.21 8.88 4.03
C SER A 56 14.46 8.40 2.79
N ASP A 57 14.61 7.11 2.43
CA ASP A 57 13.89 6.51 1.31
C ASP A 57 12.42 6.28 1.64
N HIS A 58 12.09 6.14 2.91
CA HIS A 58 10.73 5.89 3.38
C HIS A 58 9.75 6.98 2.91
N LEU A 59 10.12 8.25 3.10
CA LEU A 59 9.25 9.37 2.69
C LEU A 59 9.03 9.37 1.18
N LEU A 60 10.08 9.10 0.40
CA LEU A 60 9.98 9.06 -1.05
C LEU A 60 9.09 7.91 -1.51
N ILE A 61 9.24 6.73 -0.90
CA ILE A 61 8.42 5.57 -1.23
C ILE A 61 6.96 5.82 -0.91
N LEU A 62 6.68 6.38 0.26
CA LEU A 62 5.31 6.73 0.65
C LEU A 62 4.69 7.73 -0.32
N ALA A 63 5.43 8.77 -0.71
CA ALA A 63 4.94 9.77 -1.65
C ALA A 63 4.61 9.14 -3.00
N ARG A 64 5.47 8.28 -3.52
CA ARG A 64 5.24 7.56 -4.77
C ARG A 64 4.04 6.63 -4.69
N LEU A 65 3.93 5.90 -3.58
CA LEU A 65 2.82 4.97 -3.36
C LEU A 65 1.48 5.70 -3.29
N VAL A 66 1.40 6.78 -2.52
CA VAL A 66 0.18 7.59 -2.42
C VAL A 66 -0.21 8.14 -3.79
N ASN A 67 0.77 8.62 -4.55
CA ASN A 67 0.52 9.16 -5.90
C ASN A 67 -0.04 8.09 -6.83
N LEU A 68 0.49 6.88 -6.82
CA LEU A 68 -0.02 5.78 -7.63
C LEU A 68 -1.40 5.33 -7.20
N LEU A 69 -1.64 5.23 -5.90
CA LEU A 69 -2.93 4.78 -5.35
C LEU A 69 -4.02 5.83 -5.45
N SER A 70 -3.69 7.08 -5.79
CA SER A 70 -4.70 8.09 -6.11
C SER A 70 -5.30 7.90 -7.50
N ASP A 71 -4.73 7.03 -8.33
CA ASP A 71 -5.31 6.66 -9.62
C ASP A 71 -6.40 5.59 -9.40
N HIS A 72 -7.65 6.00 -9.55
CA HIS A 72 -8.81 5.11 -9.36
C HIS A 72 -8.83 3.93 -10.32
N ARG A 73 -8.26 4.07 -11.51
CA ARG A 73 -8.18 2.95 -12.45
C ARG A 73 -7.26 1.86 -11.95
N LEU A 74 -6.15 2.23 -11.32
CA LEU A 74 -5.23 1.27 -10.73
C LEU A 74 -5.88 0.55 -9.53
N THR A 75 -6.47 1.30 -8.60
CA THR A 75 -7.11 0.70 -7.42
C THR A 75 -8.29 -0.18 -7.78
N GLU A 76 -9.07 0.20 -8.80
CA GLU A 76 -10.15 -0.65 -9.29
C GLU A 76 -9.62 -1.96 -9.88
N LYS A 77 -8.55 -1.93 -10.65
CA LYS A 77 -7.92 -3.14 -11.18
C LYS A 77 -7.49 -4.07 -10.05
N LEU A 78 -6.90 -3.52 -8.99
CA LEU A 78 -6.48 -4.30 -7.83
C LEU A 78 -7.68 -4.91 -7.10
N ARG A 79 -8.77 -4.14 -6.92
CA ARG A 79 -9.97 -4.64 -6.27
C ARG A 79 -10.67 -5.71 -7.07
N MET A 80 -10.63 -5.61 -8.40
CA MET A 80 -11.30 -6.55 -9.30
C MET A 80 -10.46 -7.81 -9.57
N ALA A 81 -9.21 -7.83 -9.13
CA ALA A 81 -8.38 -9.03 -9.27
C ALA A 81 -9.00 -10.15 -8.44
N ASP A 82 -9.49 -11.19 -9.11
CA ASP A 82 -10.20 -12.30 -8.48
C ASP A 82 -9.26 -13.43 -8.09
N THR A 83 -8.00 -13.36 -8.48
CA THR A 83 -6.96 -14.32 -8.10
C THR A 83 -5.77 -13.61 -7.50
N ARG A 84 -5.04 -14.35 -6.66
CA ARG A 84 -3.78 -13.86 -6.09
C ARG A 84 -2.77 -13.53 -7.20
N GLU A 85 -2.72 -14.36 -8.23
CA GLU A 85 -1.79 -14.20 -9.35
C GLU A 85 -2.05 -12.91 -10.13
N ALA A 86 -3.31 -12.61 -10.39
CA ALA A 86 -3.70 -11.37 -11.07
C ALA A 86 -3.33 -10.14 -10.22
N PHE A 87 -3.61 -10.19 -8.93
CA PHE A 87 -3.26 -9.12 -8.00
C PHE A 87 -1.75 -8.89 -7.95
N ILE A 88 -0.97 -9.96 -7.82
CA ILE A 88 0.49 -9.90 -7.77
C ILE A 88 1.06 -9.30 -9.06
N ARG A 89 0.49 -9.66 -10.20
CA ARG A 89 0.94 -9.11 -11.50
C ARG A 89 0.80 -7.58 -11.54
N ILE A 90 -0.35 -7.07 -11.10
CA ILE A 90 -0.60 -5.64 -11.03
C ILE A 90 0.33 -4.99 -9.99
N LEU A 91 0.47 -5.63 -8.83
CA LEU A 91 1.32 -5.13 -7.75
C LEU A 91 2.80 -5.07 -8.15
N ASN A 92 3.30 -6.06 -8.90
CA ASN A 92 4.68 -6.06 -9.39
C ASN A 92 4.94 -4.88 -10.32
N GLN A 93 3.99 -4.51 -11.17
CA GLN A 93 4.09 -3.32 -12.00
C GLN A 93 4.14 -2.06 -11.13
N THR A 94 3.34 -2.03 -10.06
CA THR A 94 3.31 -0.93 -9.10
C THR A 94 4.63 -0.82 -8.34
N GLU A 95 5.19 -1.94 -7.87
CA GLU A 95 6.48 -1.96 -7.19
C GLU A 95 7.59 -1.42 -8.09
N ALA A 96 7.63 -1.83 -9.34
CA ALA A 96 8.64 -1.35 -10.29
C ALA A 96 8.60 0.16 -10.41
N ALA A 97 7.39 0.76 -10.43
CA ALA A 97 7.23 2.22 -10.49
C ALA A 97 7.64 2.90 -9.18
N ILE A 98 7.39 2.25 -8.03
CA ILE A 98 7.69 2.81 -6.70
C ILE A 98 9.19 2.77 -6.41
N PHE A 99 9.85 1.66 -6.71
CA PHE A 99 11.25 1.41 -6.33
C PHE A 99 12.25 1.68 -7.46
N ALA A 100 11.77 2.06 -8.62
CA ALA A 100 12.65 2.50 -9.71
C ALA A 100 13.28 3.85 -9.39
#